data_21904077c0e140de92663d016a69f6f8
#
_entry.id   21904077c0e140de92663d016a69f6f8
#
_cell.length_a   1.000
_cell.length_b   1.000
_cell.length_c   1.000
_cell.angle_alpha   90.00
_cell.angle_beta   90.00
_cell.angle_gamma   90.00
#
_symmetry.space_group_name_H-M   'P 1'
#
loop_
_entity.id
_entity.type
_entity.pdbx_description
1 polymer ?
#
loop_
_entity_poly.entity_id
_entity_poly.type
_entity_poly.pdbx_seq_one_letter_code
_entity_poly.pdbx_strand_id
1 'polypeptide(L)'
;MPPAPLATPPGWDELTARIRSCTACPELAANRQSVVVGAAPAGARLLLVGEAPGAAEDETGLPFVGKAGAVLDATLEAAGLDRTQVAVANVLKCRPPRNRRPEPDEIGRCRGWLEAQLALVDPLLVVPLGLTATAWFLGPRLVLRDVRGRVHTAGGRSILPTYHPSGALRFGPRGEPMRLLREDLAAAARVVASG
;
A
#
# COMPACT_ATOMS: atom_id res chain seq x y z
N MET A 1 25.63 0.81 -12.98
CA MET A 1 24.53 0.19 -13.74
C MET A 1 23.31 0.19 -12.85
N PRO A 2 22.14 0.65 -13.27
CA PRO A 2 20.94 0.47 -12.49
C PRO A 2 20.68 -1.05 -12.33
N PRO A 3 20.12 -1.49 -11.19
CA PRO A 3 19.75 -2.90 -11.03
C PRO A 3 18.74 -3.28 -12.11
N ALA A 4 18.80 -4.52 -12.56
CA ALA A 4 17.85 -5.04 -13.53
C ALA A 4 16.42 -4.93 -12.94
N PRO A 5 15.40 -4.58 -13.74
CA PRO A 5 14.02 -4.55 -13.25
C PRO A 5 13.64 -5.93 -12.70
N LEU A 6 13.03 -5.93 -11.53
CA LEU A 6 12.52 -7.16 -10.91
C LEU A 6 11.43 -7.77 -11.80
N ALA A 7 11.43 -9.09 -11.93
CA ALA A 7 10.34 -9.79 -12.61
C ALA A 7 9.01 -9.49 -11.92
N THR A 8 7.96 -9.32 -12.70
CA THR A 8 6.58 -9.09 -12.23
C THR A 8 5.72 -10.34 -12.40
N PRO A 9 4.58 -10.46 -11.68
CA PRO A 9 3.63 -11.54 -11.91
C PRO A 9 3.10 -11.54 -13.35
N PRO A 10 2.79 -12.70 -13.95
CA PRO A 10 2.12 -12.74 -15.25
C PRO A 10 0.86 -11.87 -15.28
N GLY A 11 0.68 -11.09 -16.36
CA GLY A 11 -0.44 -10.15 -16.51
C GLY A 11 -0.28 -8.80 -15.82
N TRP A 12 0.77 -8.57 -15.03
CA TRP A 12 1.01 -7.30 -14.34
C TRP A 12 1.21 -6.13 -15.32
N ASP A 13 1.94 -6.34 -16.40
CA ASP A 13 2.21 -5.29 -17.39
C ASP A 13 0.95 -4.90 -18.16
N GLU A 14 0.10 -5.87 -18.50
CA GLU A 14 -1.21 -5.59 -19.11
C GLU A 14 -2.11 -4.80 -18.16
N LEU A 15 -2.21 -5.24 -16.89
CA LEU A 15 -2.96 -4.52 -15.86
C LEU A 15 -2.41 -3.10 -15.65
N THR A 16 -1.09 -2.95 -15.65
CA THR A 16 -0.41 -1.65 -15.53
C THR A 16 -0.81 -0.71 -16.67
N ALA A 17 -0.81 -1.17 -17.91
CA ALA A 17 -1.22 -0.37 -19.06
C ALA A 17 -2.67 0.10 -18.92
N ARG A 18 -3.59 -0.77 -18.51
CA ARG A 18 -5.00 -0.45 -18.28
C ARG A 18 -5.20 0.53 -17.13
N ILE A 19 -4.48 0.39 -16.01
CA ILE A 19 -4.55 1.33 -14.88
C ILE A 19 -4.05 2.71 -15.31
N ARG A 20 -2.96 2.78 -16.06
CA ARG A 20 -2.40 4.07 -16.54
C ARG A 20 -3.35 4.84 -17.44
N SER A 21 -4.18 4.18 -18.23
CA SER A 21 -5.17 4.82 -19.08
C SER A 21 -6.49 5.19 -18.37
N CYS A 22 -6.64 4.88 -17.08
CA CYS A 22 -7.87 5.10 -16.33
C CYS A 22 -8.19 6.59 -16.15
N THR A 23 -9.42 7.01 -16.47
CA THR A 23 -9.97 8.36 -16.28
C THR A 23 -11.29 8.37 -15.51
N ALA A 24 -11.59 7.29 -14.76
CA ALA A 24 -12.87 7.11 -14.09
C ALA A 24 -13.20 8.17 -13.02
N CYS A 25 -12.18 8.89 -12.50
CA CYS A 25 -12.32 9.99 -11.53
C CYS A 25 -11.91 11.30 -12.21
N PRO A 26 -12.83 12.10 -12.79
CA PRO A 26 -12.47 13.28 -13.61
C PRO A 26 -11.60 14.30 -12.86
N GLU A 27 -11.94 14.61 -11.60
CA GLU A 27 -11.16 15.55 -10.79
C GLU A 27 -9.72 15.03 -10.56
N LEU A 28 -9.56 13.76 -10.21
CA LEU A 28 -8.24 13.18 -10.01
C LEU A 28 -7.45 13.10 -11.31
N ALA A 29 -8.12 12.75 -12.42
CA ALA A 29 -7.50 12.66 -13.73
C ALA A 29 -7.00 14.02 -14.23
N ALA A 30 -7.71 15.10 -13.91
CA ALA A 30 -7.34 16.47 -14.29
C ALA A 30 -6.20 17.04 -13.44
N ASN A 31 -6.04 16.58 -12.19
CA ASN A 31 -5.08 17.14 -11.23
C ASN A 31 -3.79 16.32 -11.06
N ARG A 32 -3.80 15.02 -11.40
CA ARG A 32 -2.60 14.18 -11.28
C ARG A 32 -1.57 14.48 -12.36
N GLN A 33 -0.29 14.28 -12.05
CA GLN A 33 0.79 14.22 -13.05
C GLN A 33 0.98 12.78 -13.55
N SER A 34 0.88 11.80 -12.64
CA SER A 34 1.06 10.38 -12.95
C SER A 34 -0.01 9.51 -12.34
N VAL A 35 -0.22 8.34 -12.94
CA VAL A 35 -0.93 7.24 -12.31
C VAL A 35 0.09 6.35 -11.61
N VAL A 36 -0.04 6.19 -10.29
CA VAL A 36 0.85 5.36 -9.47
C VAL A 36 0.23 3.97 -9.34
N VAL A 37 0.65 3.06 -10.20
CA VAL A 37 0.08 1.71 -10.25
C VAL A 37 0.40 0.93 -8.99
N GLY A 38 1.63 0.99 -8.54
CA GLY A 38 2.21 0.14 -7.51
C GLY A 38 3.44 -0.58 -8.03
N ALA A 39 3.97 -1.49 -7.24
CA ALA A 39 5.07 -2.38 -7.61
C ALA A 39 4.78 -3.78 -7.07
N ALA A 40 5.02 -4.81 -7.88
CA ALA A 40 4.82 -6.19 -7.49
C ALA A 40 5.96 -7.05 -8.07
N PRO A 41 6.97 -7.38 -7.28
CA PRO A 41 7.94 -8.38 -7.67
C PRO A 41 7.27 -9.76 -7.74
N ALA A 42 7.71 -10.59 -8.69
CA ALA A 42 7.18 -11.95 -8.83
C ALA A 42 7.43 -12.75 -7.54
N GLY A 43 6.41 -13.48 -7.10
CA GLY A 43 6.49 -14.29 -5.89
C GLY A 43 6.43 -13.48 -4.59
N ALA A 44 6.04 -12.20 -4.64
CA ALA A 44 5.85 -11.39 -3.44
C ALA A 44 4.82 -12.01 -2.51
N ARG A 45 5.24 -12.40 -1.31
CA ARG A 45 4.39 -13.00 -0.28
C ARG A 45 3.70 -11.97 0.61
N LEU A 46 4.20 -10.73 0.60
CA LEU A 46 3.68 -9.60 1.36
C LEU A 46 3.24 -8.49 0.41
N LEU A 47 2.02 -7.99 0.59
CA LEU A 47 1.51 -6.81 -0.10
C LEU A 47 1.19 -5.73 0.92
N LEU A 48 1.84 -4.57 0.80
CA LEU A 48 1.52 -3.37 1.56
C LEU A 48 0.53 -2.50 0.77
N VAL A 49 -0.52 -2.03 1.42
CA VAL A 49 -1.54 -1.20 0.77
C VAL A 49 -1.69 0.11 1.51
N GLY A 50 -1.28 1.21 0.87
CA GLY A 50 -1.51 2.57 1.36
C GLY A 50 -2.86 3.17 0.94
N GLU A 51 -3.07 4.44 1.29
CA GLU A 51 -4.30 5.17 0.98
C GLU A 51 -4.31 5.69 -0.47
N ALA A 52 -3.37 6.54 -0.82
CA ALA A 52 -3.27 7.23 -2.11
C ALA A 52 -1.84 7.73 -2.34
N PRO A 53 -1.45 8.01 -3.59
CA PRO A 53 -0.17 8.67 -3.90
C PRO A 53 -0.07 10.05 -3.25
N GLY A 54 1.12 10.38 -2.74
CA GLY A 54 1.50 11.73 -2.34
C GLY A 54 2.12 12.53 -3.50
N ALA A 55 2.70 13.70 -3.20
CA ALA A 55 3.27 14.57 -4.22
C ALA A 55 4.48 13.95 -4.94
N ALA A 56 5.39 13.34 -4.20
CA ALA A 56 6.58 12.71 -4.78
C ALA A 56 6.22 11.48 -5.63
N GLU A 57 5.21 10.71 -5.21
CA GLU A 57 4.70 9.57 -5.97
C GLU A 57 4.00 10.01 -7.24
N ASP A 58 3.22 11.10 -7.19
CA ASP A 58 2.54 11.68 -8.36
C ASP A 58 3.53 12.23 -9.40
N GLU A 59 4.63 12.84 -8.94
CA GLU A 59 5.71 13.35 -9.80
C GLU A 59 6.49 12.23 -10.48
N THR A 60 6.80 11.16 -9.74
CA THR A 60 7.68 10.07 -10.24
C THR A 60 6.93 8.90 -10.87
N GLY A 61 5.64 8.73 -10.57
CA GLY A 61 4.86 7.55 -10.94
C GLY A 61 5.18 6.29 -10.13
N LEU A 62 6.04 6.39 -9.11
CA LEU A 62 6.49 5.27 -8.29
C LEU A 62 5.83 5.29 -6.89
N PRO A 63 5.48 4.13 -6.30
CA PRO A 63 4.85 4.06 -5.00
C PRO A 63 5.86 4.23 -3.86
N PHE A 64 5.49 4.97 -2.82
CA PHE A 64 6.24 5.12 -1.58
C PHE A 64 7.69 5.61 -1.77
N VAL A 65 7.87 6.68 -2.53
CA VAL A 65 9.18 7.34 -2.76
C VAL A 65 9.38 8.62 -1.94
N GLY A 66 8.33 9.16 -1.34
CA GLY A 66 8.38 10.34 -0.48
C GLY A 66 8.82 10.03 0.95
N LYS A 67 8.67 11.01 1.86
CA LYS A 67 9.05 10.88 3.29
C LYS A 67 8.41 9.67 3.99
N ALA A 68 7.15 9.36 3.65
CA ALA A 68 6.45 8.19 4.18
C ALA A 68 7.07 6.88 3.67
N GLY A 69 7.51 6.85 2.41
CA GLY A 69 8.25 5.74 1.82
C GLY A 69 9.58 5.46 2.51
N ALA A 70 10.37 6.51 2.76
CA ALA A 70 11.64 6.36 3.48
C ALA A 70 11.45 5.76 4.90
N VAL A 71 10.38 6.15 5.60
CA VAL A 71 10.03 5.53 6.90
C VAL A 71 9.63 4.07 6.72
N LEU A 72 8.84 3.77 5.68
CA LEU A 72 8.44 2.41 5.38
C LEU A 72 9.65 1.52 5.11
N ASP A 73 10.56 1.98 4.25
CA ASP A 73 11.78 1.25 3.89
C ASP A 73 12.65 0.96 5.12
N ALA A 74 12.92 1.98 5.94
CA ALA A 74 13.69 1.80 7.18
C ALA A 74 13.00 0.85 8.18
N THR A 75 11.65 0.81 8.18
CA THR A 75 10.90 -0.07 9.08
C THR A 75 10.88 -1.52 8.56
N LEU A 76 10.80 -1.71 7.25
CA LEU A 76 10.92 -3.02 6.60
C LEU A 76 12.31 -3.61 6.84
N GLU A 77 13.37 -2.83 6.60
CA GLU A 77 14.75 -3.24 6.86
C GLU A 77 14.94 -3.68 8.33
N ALA A 78 14.44 -2.89 9.27
CA ALA A 78 14.50 -3.22 10.70
C ALA A 78 13.70 -4.49 11.07
N ALA A 79 12.69 -4.84 10.29
CA ALA A 79 11.92 -6.08 10.42
C ALA A 79 12.55 -7.27 9.69
N GLY A 80 13.68 -7.09 9.00
CA GLY A 80 14.34 -8.13 8.18
C GLY A 80 13.62 -8.42 6.86
N LEU A 81 12.80 -7.48 6.37
CA LEU A 81 12.09 -7.59 5.10
C LEU A 81 12.84 -6.84 4.01
N ASP A 82 13.19 -7.52 2.93
CA ASP A 82 13.76 -6.89 1.74
C ASP A 82 12.66 -6.14 0.96
N ARG A 83 12.81 -4.81 0.86
CA ARG A 83 11.89 -3.95 0.11
C ARG A 83 11.68 -4.40 -1.34
N THR A 84 12.68 -5.01 -1.95
CA THR A 84 12.62 -5.51 -3.33
C THR A 84 11.78 -6.76 -3.50
N GLN A 85 11.44 -7.45 -2.41
CA GLN A 85 10.60 -8.64 -2.40
C GLN A 85 9.16 -8.37 -1.92
N VAL A 86 8.86 -7.11 -1.56
CA VAL A 86 7.56 -6.70 -1.04
C VAL A 86 6.76 -5.98 -2.11
N ALA A 87 5.55 -6.47 -2.39
CA ALA A 87 4.62 -5.76 -3.25
C ALA A 87 4.01 -4.55 -2.52
N VAL A 88 3.78 -3.46 -3.26
CA VAL A 88 3.15 -2.26 -2.72
C VAL A 88 2.12 -1.70 -3.69
N ALA A 89 1.01 -1.26 -3.14
CA ALA A 89 -0.06 -0.57 -3.87
C ALA A 89 -0.72 0.49 -2.98
N ASN A 90 -1.68 1.20 -3.54
CA ASN A 90 -2.57 2.09 -2.79
C ASN A 90 -4.02 1.78 -3.14
N VAL A 91 -4.95 2.17 -2.27
CA VAL A 91 -6.39 2.13 -2.55
C VAL A 91 -6.71 2.97 -3.79
N LEU A 92 -6.21 4.22 -3.86
CA LEU A 92 -6.27 5.04 -5.06
C LEU A 92 -4.98 4.94 -5.87
N LYS A 93 -5.10 5.06 -7.20
CA LYS A 93 -3.95 5.11 -8.12
C LYS A 93 -3.56 6.53 -8.52
N CYS A 94 -4.36 7.51 -8.13
CA CYS A 94 -4.20 8.92 -8.46
C CYS A 94 -4.13 9.74 -7.17
N ARG A 95 -3.30 10.80 -7.18
CA ARG A 95 -3.18 11.72 -6.07
C ARG A 95 -4.41 12.60 -5.93
N PRO A 96 -5.09 12.66 -4.76
CA PRO A 96 -6.13 13.63 -4.51
C PRO A 96 -5.55 15.06 -4.39
N PRO A 97 -6.29 16.10 -4.84
CA PRO A 97 -5.86 17.50 -4.73
C PRO A 97 -5.41 17.84 -3.30
N ARG A 98 -4.25 18.47 -3.16
CA ARG A 98 -3.64 18.85 -1.87
C ARG A 98 -3.50 17.71 -0.86
N ASN A 99 -3.43 16.46 -1.33
CA ASN A 99 -3.38 15.24 -0.50
C ASN A 99 -4.59 15.14 0.46
N ARG A 100 -5.79 15.57 0.04
CA ARG A 100 -7.00 15.34 0.83
C ARG A 100 -7.28 13.83 0.95
N ARG A 101 -8.12 13.47 1.88
CA ARG A 101 -8.58 12.09 1.96
C ARG A 101 -9.35 11.69 0.69
N PRO A 102 -9.24 10.43 0.26
CA PRO A 102 -10.08 9.89 -0.79
C PRO A 102 -11.58 10.02 -0.48
N GLU A 103 -12.36 10.38 -1.49
CA GLU A 103 -13.81 10.35 -1.42
C GLU A 103 -14.32 8.91 -1.55
N PRO A 104 -15.47 8.55 -0.93
CA PRO A 104 -16.06 7.21 -1.06
C PRO A 104 -16.27 6.78 -2.51
N ASP A 105 -16.72 7.69 -3.38
CA ASP A 105 -16.93 7.43 -4.80
C ASP A 105 -15.62 7.15 -5.55
N GLU A 106 -14.53 7.85 -5.20
CA GLU A 106 -13.21 7.63 -5.78
C GLU A 106 -12.69 6.23 -5.39
N ILE A 107 -12.86 5.86 -4.12
CA ILE A 107 -12.52 4.52 -3.63
C ILE A 107 -13.34 3.45 -4.38
N GLY A 108 -14.64 3.68 -4.55
CA GLY A 108 -15.53 2.78 -5.28
C GLY A 108 -15.10 2.57 -6.72
N ARG A 109 -14.82 3.67 -7.46
CA ARG A 109 -14.36 3.63 -8.85
C ARG A 109 -12.98 2.98 -9.02
N CYS A 110 -12.10 3.16 -8.04
CA CYS A 110 -10.73 2.62 -8.07
C CYS A 110 -10.62 1.18 -7.56
N ARG A 111 -11.66 0.66 -6.89
CA ARG A 111 -11.69 -0.64 -6.20
C ARG A 111 -11.22 -1.80 -7.08
N GLY A 112 -11.75 -1.92 -8.29
CA GLY A 112 -11.46 -3.03 -9.19
C GLY A 112 -9.98 -3.15 -9.57
N TRP A 113 -9.23 -2.04 -9.56
CA TRP A 113 -7.80 -2.08 -9.82
C TRP A 113 -7.01 -2.75 -8.69
N LEU A 114 -7.34 -2.45 -7.43
CA LEU A 114 -6.69 -3.10 -6.28
C LEU A 114 -7.11 -4.57 -6.19
N GLU A 115 -8.36 -4.90 -6.48
CA GLU A 115 -8.84 -6.29 -6.53
C GLU A 115 -8.08 -7.11 -7.59
N ALA A 116 -7.87 -6.54 -8.80
CA ALA A 116 -7.08 -7.19 -9.85
C ALA A 116 -5.61 -7.36 -9.42
N GLN A 117 -5.01 -6.37 -8.77
CA GLN A 117 -3.66 -6.48 -8.23
C GLN A 117 -3.54 -7.56 -7.16
N LEU A 118 -4.51 -7.64 -6.24
CA LEU A 118 -4.57 -8.69 -5.23
C LEU A 118 -4.69 -10.09 -5.84
N ALA A 119 -5.42 -10.23 -6.96
CA ALA A 119 -5.55 -11.51 -7.67
C ALA A 119 -4.24 -11.92 -8.36
N LEU A 120 -3.50 -10.96 -8.96
CA LEU A 120 -2.24 -11.26 -9.65
C LEU A 120 -1.07 -11.53 -8.68
N VAL A 121 -1.00 -10.78 -7.59
CA VAL A 121 0.08 -10.94 -6.59
C VAL A 121 -0.16 -12.17 -5.74
N ASP A 122 -1.42 -12.44 -5.40
CA ASP A 122 -1.89 -13.51 -4.50
C ASP A 122 -1.01 -13.66 -3.24
N PRO A 123 -0.86 -12.57 -2.45
CA PRO A 123 0.05 -12.56 -1.33
C PRO A 123 -0.44 -13.45 -0.18
N LEU A 124 0.48 -14.03 0.58
CA LEU A 124 0.19 -14.74 1.83
C LEU A 124 -0.41 -13.79 2.88
N LEU A 125 0.11 -12.56 2.92
CA LEU A 125 -0.31 -11.53 3.89
C LEU A 125 -0.48 -10.17 3.21
N VAL A 126 -1.59 -9.50 3.51
CA VAL A 126 -1.80 -8.10 3.16
C VAL A 126 -1.66 -7.24 4.40
N VAL A 127 -0.90 -6.15 4.33
CA VAL A 127 -0.74 -5.17 5.40
C VAL A 127 -1.31 -3.82 4.95
N PRO A 128 -2.57 -3.51 5.30
CA PRO A 128 -3.12 -2.17 5.07
C PRO A 128 -2.45 -1.16 6.00
N LEU A 129 -1.97 -0.06 5.41
CA LEU A 129 -1.30 1.04 6.08
C LEU A 129 -2.29 2.18 6.34
N GLY A 130 -2.73 2.34 7.58
CA GLY A 130 -3.64 3.39 8.01
C GLY A 130 -5.12 3.05 7.87
N LEU A 131 -5.97 3.99 8.30
CA LEU A 131 -7.41 3.76 8.46
C LEU A 131 -8.12 3.49 7.13
N THR A 132 -7.86 4.27 6.09
CA THR A 132 -8.55 4.14 4.79
C THR A 132 -8.27 2.79 4.14
N ALA A 133 -7.01 2.37 4.11
CA ALA A 133 -6.65 1.06 3.57
C ALA A 133 -7.22 -0.08 4.42
N THR A 134 -7.19 0.04 5.75
CA THR A 134 -7.79 -0.96 6.65
C THR A 134 -9.30 -1.06 6.43
N ALA A 135 -9.99 0.06 6.32
CA ALA A 135 -11.44 0.10 6.08
C ALA A 135 -11.83 -0.50 4.71
N TRP A 136 -10.94 -0.44 3.72
CA TRP A 136 -11.17 -1.08 2.42
C TRP A 136 -11.30 -2.61 2.55
N PHE A 137 -10.54 -3.24 3.45
CA PHE A 137 -10.55 -4.69 3.68
C PHE A 137 -11.55 -5.12 4.74
N LEU A 138 -11.62 -4.42 5.88
CA LEU A 138 -12.37 -4.84 7.06
C LEU A 138 -13.72 -4.11 7.25
N GLY A 139 -14.03 -3.17 6.33
CA GLY A 139 -15.25 -2.37 6.39
C GLY A 139 -15.06 -1.03 7.12
N PRO A 140 -16.01 -0.08 6.94
CA PRO A 140 -15.84 1.31 7.37
C PRO A 140 -16.04 1.56 8.86
N ARG A 141 -16.65 0.62 9.59
CA ARG A 141 -17.00 0.78 11.02
C ARG A 141 -15.93 0.14 11.90
N LEU A 142 -14.72 0.73 11.92
CA LEU A 142 -13.62 0.24 12.75
C LEU A 142 -12.82 1.38 13.36
N VAL A 143 -12.15 1.08 14.45
CA VAL A 143 -11.12 1.93 15.05
C VAL A 143 -9.78 1.24 14.84
N LEU A 144 -8.85 1.90 14.15
CA LEU A 144 -7.60 1.28 13.72
C LEU A 144 -6.78 0.70 14.90
N ARG A 145 -6.74 1.40 16.05
CA ARG A 145 -6.01 0.92 17.24
C ARG A 145 -6.53 -0.41 17.78
N ASP A 146 -7.82 -0.73 17.54
CA ASP A 146 -8.45 -1.92 18.10
C ASP A 146 -8.23 -3.16 17.21
N VAL A 147 -7.92 -2.94 15.91
CA VAL A 147 -7.72 -4.00 14.91
C VAL A 147 -6.26 -4.16 14.48
N ARG A 148 -5.40 -3.15 14.67
CA ARG A 148 -4.01 -3.19 14.25
C ARG A 148 -3.20 -4.31 14.96
N GLY A 149 -2.13 -4.76 14.32
CA GLY A 149 -1.18 -5.70 14.90
C GLY A 149 -1.70 -7.12 15.09
N ARG A 150 -2.89 -7.43 14.60
CA ARG A 150 -3.51 -8.76 14.63
C ARG A 150 -3.85 -9.20 13.21
N VAL A 151 -3.75 -10.49 12.95
CA VAL A 151 -4.19 -11.07 11.67
C VAL A 151 -5.70 -11.26 11.72
N HIS A 152 -6.37 -10.72 10.71
CA HIS A 152 -7.80 -10.88 10.43
C HIS A 152 -7.97 -11.65 9.14
N THR A 153 -9.14 -12.27 8.93
CA THR A 153 -9.50 -12.87 7.65
C THR A 153 -10.59 -12.05 6.98
N ALA A 154 -10.35 -11.60 5.75
CA ALA A 154 -11.33 -10.90 4.94
C ALA A 154 -11.18 -11.28 3.47
N GLY A 155 -12.30 -11.63 2.81
CA GLY A 155 -12.28 -12.07 1.41
C GLY A 155 -11.35 -13.27 1.14
N GLY A 156 -11.21 -14.18 2.10
CA GLY A 156 -10.32 -15.34 2.00
C GLY A 156 -8.83 -15.03 2.17
N ARG A 157 -8.45 -13.81 2.57
CA ARG A 157 -7.06 -13.35 2.70
C ARG A 157 -6.71 -13.04 4.15
N SER A 158 -5.44 -13.22 4.51
CA SER A 158 -4.90 -12.79 5.79
C SER A 158 -4.56 -11.30 5.73
N ILE A 159 -5.11 -10.52 6.68
CA ILE A 159 -4.99 -9.06 6.73
C ILE A 159 -4.41 -8.65 8.08
N LEU A 160 -3.29 -7.93 8.11
CA LEU A 160 -2.67 -7.40 9.33
C LEU A 160 -2.60 -5.87 9.23
N PRO A 161 -3.57 -5.13 9.78
CA PRO A 161 -3.56 -3.67 9.75
C PRO A 161 -2.47 -3.05 10.61
N THR A 162 -1.96 -1.89 10.18
CA THR A 162 -1.05 -1.08 10.98
C THR A 162 -1.23 0.41 10.73
N TYR A 163 -0.47 1.26 11.43
CA TYR A 163 -0.44 2.70 11.20
C TYR A 163 0.20 3.04 9.84
N HIS A 164 -0.27 4.13 9.23
CA HIS A 164 0.37 4.66 8.03
C HIS A 164 1.69 5.35 8.40
N PRO A 165 2.78 5.14 7.64
CA PRO A 165 4.08 5.78 7.93
C PRO A 165 4.02 7.30 8.04
N SER A 166 3.20 7.98 7.22
CA SER A 166 3.02 9.44 7.32
C SER A 166 2.35 9.89 8.62
N GLY A 167 1.43 9.07 9.15
CA GLY A 167 0.81 9.30 10.46
C GLY A 167 1.84 9.13 11.58
N ALA A 168 2.67 8.10 11.50
CA ALA A 168 3.72 7.86 12.49
C ALA A 168 4.77 8.98 12.54
N LEU A 169 5.11 9.57 11.39
CA LEU A 169 6.05 10.70 11.30
C LEU A 169 5.60 11.92 12.13
N ARG A 170 4.30 12.19 12.23
CA ARG A 170 3.75 13.35 12.97
C ARG A 170 4.07 13.29 14.45
N PHE A 171 4.26 12.11 15.00
CA PHE A 171 4.57 11.89 16.42
C PHE A 171 6.06 11.67 16.68
N GLY A 172 6.88 11.79 15.63
CA GLY A 172 8.33 11.65 15.69
C GLY A 172 8.82 10.19 15.80
N PRO A 173 10.13 9.97 15.71
CA PRO A 173 10.72 8.62 15.60
C PRO A 173 10.57 7.77 16.86
N ARG A 174 10.32 8.39 18.01
CA ARG A 174 10.07 7.73 19.31
C ARG A 174 8.60 7.75 19.72
N GLY A 175 7.71 8.30 18.89
CA GLY A 175 6.27 8.32 19.13
C GLY A 175 5.65 6.92 19.13
N GLU A 176 4.57 6.75 19.89
CA GLU A 176 3.86 5.47 19.97
C GLU A 176 3.45 4.91 18.59
N PRO A 177 2.87 5.69 17.65
CA PRO A 177 2.51 5.16 16.35
C PRO A 177 3.70 4.60 15.56
N MET A 178 4.89 5.17 15.73
CA MET A 178 6.12 4.68 15.09
C MET A 178 6.58 3.36 15.71
N ARG A 179 6.56 3.26 17.03
CA ARG A 179 6.86 2.01 17.74
C ARG A 179 5.92 0.89 17.30
N LEU A 180 4.61 1.18 17.27
CA LEU A 180 3.59 0.22 16.89
C LEU A 180 3.69 -0.21 15.43
N LEU A 181 4.02 0.71 14.49
CA LEU A 181 4.29 0.38 13.09
C LEU A 181 5.45 -0.63 12.97
N ARG A 182 6.54 -0.43 13.73
CA ARG A 182 7.69 -1.36 13.74
C ARG A 182 7.31 -2.73 14.29
N GLU A 183 6.56 -2.78 15.38
CA GLU A 183 6.08 -4.03 15.99
C GLU A 183 5.19 -4.82 15.03
N ASP A 184 4.29 -4.14 14.33
CA ASP A 184 3.37 -4.77 13.38
C ASP A 184 4.08 -5.31 12.15
N LEU A 185 5.04 -4.55 11.58
CA LEU A 185 5.82 -5.03 10.44
C LEU A 185 6.76 -6.19 10.84
N ALA A 186 7.29 -6.18 12.06
CA ALA A 186 8.02 -7.34 12.58
C ALA A 186 7.10 -8.56 12.76
N ALA A 187 5.84 -8.36 13.17
CA ALA A 187 4.85 -9.44 13.20
C ALA A 187 4.53 -9.95 11.79
N ALA A 188 4.36 -9.05 10.80
CA ALA A 188 4.15 -9.42 9.41
C ALA A 188 5.31 -10.25 8.85
N ALA A 189 6.56 -9.88 9.16
CA ALA A 189 7.76 -10.63 8.77
C ALA A 189 7.71 -12.07 9.29
N ARG A 190 7.35 -12.27 10.56
CA ARG A 190 7.20 -13.62 11.14
C ARG A 190 6.14 -14.45 10.43
N VAL A 191 4.97 -13.86 10.12
CA VAL A 191 3.89 -14.57 9.40
C VAL A 191 4.38 -15.02 8.03
N VAL A 192 5.07 -14.15 7.30
CA VAL A 192 5.57 -14.46 5.95
C VAL A 192 6.69 -15.51 5.98
N ALA A 193 7.53 -15.52 7.03
CA ALA A 193 8.61 -16.49 7.18
C ALA A 193 8.11 -17.90 7.55
N SER A 194 6.97 -18.02 8.25
CA SER A 194 6.43 -19.27 8.77
C SER A 194 5.45 -20.00 7.82
N GLY A 195 4.95 -19.36 6.79
CA GLY A 195 4.05 -19.94 5.80
C GLY A 195 4.77 -20.25 4.51
#